data_ed23489288f3f3913dad09caf62fc33b
#
_entry.id   ed23489288f3f3913dad09caf62fc33b
#
_cell.length_a   1.000
_cell.length_b   1.000
_cell.length_c   1.000
_cell.angle_alpha   90.00
_cell.angle_beta   90.00
_cell.angle_gamma   90.00
#
_symmetry.space_group_name_H-M   'P 1'
#
loop_
_entity.id
_entity.type
_entity.pdbx_description
1 polymer ?
#
loop_
_entity_poly.entity_id
_entity_poly.type
_entity_poly.pdbx_seq_one_letter_code
_entity_poly.pdbx_strand_id
1 'polypeptide(L)'
;MILIHTKLTSKYFTEGCDTYDEDYTYSDMNVNINDPIYVTGRLNLDGNISLNDAVGAVSDVDFTGGNLNGNNTVIYSKFGDIDISNSQATVNGLIYAPFGTVTIDCDNFNMNGLIIAQNVVIDGYGANINYSSSWAELVGTESEELSWTMDDWQYLADTDEDGLPNLIEKEIGSDPYNPDTDGDGLPDGYEALTLGTDPTKPDTDDNGVLDCDEDFDEDGLTNLQEYELGTEPYNDDTDGDGLNDGEEINTYSTDPLKVDTDDDGLEDGDEIYFETDPLNPDTDGNGVLDGDEKRFQTFIHKVENEDCAVTEVRVSMEGTGNLQKATTVESIMNKDILCSEVVGLVGEPFEIKTTSQFDKATLTYVIDKSKLGDTEFDNLLFLWYDEENDNFVELDTVLDEDNSTVSVETTHFSKYMLVDKVEWFNAWKKASL
;
A
#
# COMPACT_ATOMS: atom_id res chain seq x y z
N MET A 1 -13.67 -30.21 5.40
CA MET A 1 -13.25 -28.93 4.83
C MET A 1 -13.60 -28.82 3.34
N ILE A 2 -13.19 -29.75 2.47
CA ILE A 2 -13.57 -29.76 1.02
C ILE A 2 -15.07 -29.63 0.80
N LEU A 3 -15.87 -30.36 1.55
CA LEU A 3 -17.34 -30.30 1.41
C LEU A 3 -17.88 -28.88 1.72
N ILE A 4 -17.25 -28.17 2.64
CA ILE A 4 -17.60 -26.79 2.99
C ILE A 4 -17.17 -25.87 1.86
N HIS A 5 -15.94 -25.99 1.39
CA HIS A 5 -15.41 -25.21 0.26
C HIS A 5 -16.28 -25.38 -0.99
N THR A 6 -16.52 -26.62 -1.42
CA THR A 6 -17.38 -26.91 -2.59
C THR A 6 -18.81 -26.39 -2.40
N LYS A 7 -19.37 -26.47 -1.19
CA LYS A 7 -20.70 -25.92 -0.90
C LYS A 7 -20.73 -24.42 -0.91
N LEU A 8 -19.70 -23.75 -0.36
CA LEU A 8 -19.61 -22.28 -0.36
C LEU A 8 -19.44 -21.76 -1.78
N THR A 9 -18.48 -22.30 -2.54
CA THR A 9 -18.26 -21.87 -3.92
C THR A 9 -19.45 -22.16 -4.82
N SER A 10 -20.07 -23.33 -4.73
CA SER A 10 -21.27 -23.65 -5.53
C SER A 10 -22.52 -22.88 -5.11
N LYS A 11 -22.58 -22.33 -3.91
CA LYS A 11 -23.74 -21.59 -3.42
C LYS A 11 -23.63 -20.09 -3.64
N TYR A 12 -22.44 -19.50 -3.41
CA TYR A 12 -22.24 -18.05 -3.40
C TYR A 12 -21.51 -17.53 -4.63
N PHE A 13 -20.68 -18.35 -5.29
CA PHE A 13 -19.84 -17.92 -6.42
C PHE A 13 -20.18 -18.71 -7.70
N THR A 14 -21.46 -18.74 -8.07
CA THR A 14 -21.99 -19.39 -9.29
C THR A 14 -22.31 -18.39 -10.40
N GLU A 15 -23.08 -18.81 -11.41
CA GLU A 15 -23.58 -17.93 -12.48
C GLU A 15 -24.24 -16.66 -11.91
N GLY A 16 -23.67 -15.49 -12.23
CA GLY A 16 -24.09 -14.17 -11.73
C GLY A 16 -23.13 -13.54 -10.72
N CYS A 17 -22.06 -14.25 -10.33
CA CYS A 17 -20.96 -13.66 -9.57
C CYS A 17 -20.07 -12.82 -10.50
N ASP A 18 -19.70 -11.63 -10.06
CA ASP A 18 -18.68 -10.84 -10.72
C ASP A 18 -17.32 -11.47 -10.42
N THR A 19 -16.64 -11.97 -11.46
CA THR A 19 -15.31 -12.58 -11.35
C THR A 19 -14.25 -11.68 -11.96
N TYR A 20 -13.12 -11.54 -11.27
CA TYR A 20 -11.96 -10.78 -11.73
C TYR A 20 -10.74 -11.71 -11.69
N ASP A 21 -9.97 -11.73 -12.79
CA ASP A 21 -8.86 -12.67 -13.00
C ASP A 21 -7.50 -12.06 -12.62
N GLU A 22 -7.42 -11.27 -11.61
CA GLU A 22 -6.20 -10.65 -11.06
C GLU A 22 -6.54 -10.06 -9.70
N ASP A 23 -5.58 -9.42 -9.06
CA ASP A 23 -5.83 -8.61 -7.88
C ASP A 23 -6.84 -7.51 -8.15
N TYR A 24 -7.78 -7.33 -7.25
CA TYR A 24 -8.85 -6.37 -7.42
C TYR A 24 -8.94 -5.43 -6.22
N THR A 25 -8.66 -4.16 -6.46
CA THR A 25 -8.81 -3.11 -5.45
C THR A 25 -10.02 -2.22 -5.76
N TYR A 26 -10.92 -2.11 -4.81
CA TYR A 26 -12.06 -1.19 -4.87
C TYR A 26 -11.94 -0.17 -3.74
N SER A 27 -11.58 1.07 -4.08
CA SER A 27 -11.42 2.17 -3.14
C SER A 27 -12.42 3.28 -3.46
N ASP A 28 -13.35 3.52 -2.55
CA ASP A 28 -14.33 4.63 -2.64
C ASP A 28 -14.75 5.03 -1.21
N MET A 29 -15.22 6.26 -1.04
CA MET A 29 -15.76 6.73 0.24
C MET A 29 -16.86 5.83 0.80
N ASN A 30 -17.64 5.17 -0.06
CA ASN A 30 -18.68 4.20 0.33
C ASN A 30 -18.73 3.05 -0.68
N VAL A 31 -18.22 1.92 -0.30
CA VAL A 31 -18.21 0.65 -1.06
C VAL A 31 -19.49 -0.14 -0.71
N ASN A 32 -20.32 -0.44 -1.69
CA ASN A 32 -21.53 -1.25 -1.50
C ASN A 32 -21.49 -2.47 -2.41
N ILE A 33 -21.33 -3.64 -1.82
CA ILE A 33 -21.34 -4.93 -2.50
C ILE A 33 -22.73 -5.55 -2.33
N ASN A 34 -23.49 -5.64 -3.42
CA ASN A 34 -24.85 -6.16 -3.43
C ASN A 34 -24.99 -7.46 -4.24
N ASP A 35 -23.97 -7.80 -5.00
CA ASP A 35 -23.86 -9.04 -5.77
C ASP A 35 -22.55 -9.74 -5.38
N PRO A 36 -22.44 -11.07 -5.47
CA PRO A 36 -21.22 -11.78 -5.08
C PRO A 36 -20.03 -11.37 -5.94
N ILE A 37 -18.87 -11.18 -5.29
CA ILE A 37 -17.58 -10.93 -5.97
C ILE A 37 -16.62 -12.05 -5.65
N TYR A 38 -15.96 -12.58 -6.67
CA TYR A 38 -14.87 -13.54 -6.53
C TYR A 38 -13.66 -13.13 -7.37
N VAL A 39 -12.48 -13.17 -6.78
CA VAL A 39 -11.21 -12.71 -7.37
C VAL A 39 -10.24 -13.87 -7.38
N THR A 40 -9.51 -14.08 -8.47
CA THR A 40 -8.48 -15.14 -8.54
C THR A 40 -7.15 -14.72 -7.88
N GLY A 41 -6.93 -13.44 -7.68
CA GLY A 41 -5.85 -12.87 -6.88
C GLY A 41 -6.29 -12.42 -5.49
N ARG A 42 -5.74 -11.29 -5.02
CA ARG A 42 -6.08 -10.60 -3.77
C ARG A 42 -7.27 -9.65 -3.96
N LEU A 43 -8.17 -9.58 -2.99
CA LEU A 43 -9.27 -8.62 -2.95
C LEU A 43 -9.03 -7.57 -1.87
N ASN A 44 -8.85 -6.31 -2.26
CA ASN A 44 -8.73 -5.19 -1.32
C ASN A 44 -9.94 -4.26 -1.43
N LEU A 45 -10.62 -4.03 -0.31
CA LEU A 45 -11.78 -3.15 -0.20
C LEU A 45 -11.49 -2.03 0.82
N ASP A 46 -11.36 -0.79 0.33
CA ASP A 46 -11.01 0.38 1.15
C ASP A 46 -12.16 1.40 1.21
N GLY A 47 -12.45 1.89 2.41
CA GLY A 47 -13.50 2.91 2.69
C GLY A 47 -14.55 2.47 3.69
N ASN A 48 -15.77 3.07 3.61
CA ASN A 48 -16.93 2.59 4.35
C ASN A 48 -17.59 1.46 3.56
N ILE A 49 -17.47 0.24 4.03
CA ILE A 49 -17.83 -0.97 3.30
C ILE A 49 -19.17 -1.53 3.81
N SER A 50 -20.06 -1.79 2.89
CA SER A 50 -21.33 -2.49 3.16
C SER A 50 -21.41 -3.74 2.31
N LEU A 51 -21.32 -4.91 2.94
CA LEU A 51 -21.46 -6.21 2.29
C LEU A 51 -22.89 -6.72 2.50
N ASN A 52 -23.64 -6.85 1.43
CA ASN A 52 -24.99 -7.46 1.41
C ASN A 52 -25.00 -8.80 0.67
N ASP A 53 -23.84 -9.24 0.19
CA ASP A 53 -23.62 -10.54 -0.41
C ASP A 53 -22.20 -11.06 -0.13
N ALA A 54 -21.79 -12.18 -0.72
CA ALA A 54 -20.53 -12.82 -0.50
C ALA A 54 -19.36 -12.10 -1.21
N VAL A 55 -18.20 -12.08 -0.58
CA VAL A 55 -16.94 -11.66 -1.19
C VAL A 55 -15.90 -12.74 -0.96
N GLY A 56 -15.08 -13.01 -1.97
CA GLY A 56 -14.06 -14.04 -1.88
C GLY A 56 -12.89 -13.83 -2.81
N ALA A 57 -11.76 -14.40 -2.44
CA ALA A 57 -10.53 -14.42 -3.19
C ALA A 57 -9.87 -15.81 -3.16
N VAL A 58 -9.02 -16.08 -4.12
CA VAL A 58 -8.12 -17.25 -4.06
C VAL A 58 -7.01 -16.99 -3.06
N SER A 59 -6.43 -15.79 -3.09
CA SER A 59 -5.45 -15.28 -2.12
C SER A 59 -6.14 -14.50 -1.00
N ASP A 60 -5.58 -13.38 -0.58
CA ASP A 60 -6.03 -12.63 0.59
C ASP A 60 -7.28 -11.78 0.34
N VAL A 61 -7.96 -11.45 1.43
CA VAL A 61 -9.07 -10.50 1.44
C VAL A 61 -8.84 -9.44 2.50
N ASP A 62 -8.60 -8.19 2.07
CA ASP A 62 -8.30 -7.07 2.94
C ASP A 62 -9.45 -6.08 3.02
N PHE A 63 -9.74 -5.63 4.23
CA PHE A 63 -10.70 -4.58 4.52
C PHE A 63 -10.02 -3.46 5.28
N THR A 64 -9.90 -2.29 4.65
CA THR A 64 -9.23 -1.13 5.23
C THR A 64 -10.14 0.11 5.28
N GLY A 65 -9.68 1.16 5.95
CA GLY A 65 -10.35 2.46 5.97
C GLY A 65 -11.46 2.61 7.00
N GLY A 66 -12.66 3.02 6.58
CA GLY A 66 -13.77 3.43 7.44
C GLY A 66 -14.44 2.31 8.24
N ASN A 67 -15.77 2.19 8.13
CA ASN A 67 -16.50 1.15 8.85
C ASN A 67 -16.84 -0.03 7.93
N LEU A 68 -16.72 -1.26 8.44
CA LEU A 68 -17.18 -2.47 7.76
C LEU A 68 -18.54 -2.90 8.33
N ASN A 69 -19.54 -3.08 7.47
CA ASN A 69 -20.85 -3.61 7.81
C ASN A 69 -21.20 -4.78 6.88
N GLY A 70 -21.04 -5.99 7.37
CA GLY A 70 -21.45 -7.23 6.69
C GLY A 70 -22.81 -7.70 7.22
N ASN A 71 -23.80 -7.85 6.34
CA ASN A 71 -25.13 -8.32 6.72
C ASN A 71 -25.53 -9.53 5.88
N ASN A 72 -25.65 -10.69 6.52
CA ASN A 72 -25.88 -11.98 5.87
C ASN A 72 -24.84 -12.30 4.78
N THR A 73 -23.56 -12.06 5.10
CA THR A 73 -22.45 -12.13 4.16
C THR A 73 -21.57 -13.36 4.40
N VAL A 74 -20.83 -13.76 3.37
CA VAL A 74 -19.70 -14.68 3.46
C VAL A 74 -18.45 -13.93 3.03
N ILE A 75 -17.45 -13.92 3.88
CA ILE A 75 -16.10 -13.44 3.58
C ILE A 75 -15.22 -14.68 3.46
N TYR A 76 -14.60 -14.86 2.29
CA TYR A 76 -13.95 -16.10 1.94
C TYR A 76 -12.57 -15.86 1.34
N SER A 77 -11.55 -16.47 1.92
CA SER A 77 -10.24 -16.67 1.27
C SER A 77 -10.02 -18.17 1.03
N LYS A 78 -9.55 -18.51 -0.15
CA LYS A 78 -9.33 -19.92 -0.50
C LYS A 78 -8.05 -20.45 0.15
N PHE A 79 -6.95 -19.71 0.00
CA PHE A 79 -5.63 -20.12 0.49
C PHE A 79 -4.95 -19.06 1.36
N GLY A 80 -5.29 -17.78 1.19
CA GLY A 80 -4.68 -16.67 1.90
C GLY A 80 -5.37 -16.24 3.18
N ASP A 81 -4.99 -15.10 3.67
CA ASP A 81 -5.44 -14.48 4.91
C ASP A 81 -6.70 -13.63 4.71
N ILE A 82 -7.36 -13.28 5.80
CA ILE A 82 -8.40 -12.26 5.83
C ILE A 82 -8.03 -11.21 6.87
N ASP A 83 -7.79 -9.98 6.43
CA ASP A 83 -7.44 -8.85 7.29
C ASP A 83 -8.59 -7.84 7.40
N ILE A 84 -8.98 -7.52 8.63
CA ILE A 84 -10.05 -6.57 8.94
C ILE A 84 -9.45 -5.44 9.78
N SER A 85 -8.93 -4.42 9.10
CA SER A 85 -8.25 -3.24 9.68
C SER A 85 -9.08 -1.97 9.56
N ASN A 86 -10.37 -2.07 9.82
CA ASN A 86 -11.32 -0.96 9.75
C ASN A 86 -11.43 -0.23 11.10
N SER A 87 -11.92 1.02 11.07
CA SER A 87 -12.19 1.78 12.30
C SER A 87 -13.19 1.09 13.23
N GLN A 88 -14.23 0.48 12.66
CA GLN A 88 -15.20 -0.39 13.34
C GLN A 88 -15.69 -1.45 12.38
N ALA A 89 -15.95 -2.66 12.85
CA ALA A 89 -16.52 -3.71 12.02
C ALA A 89 -17.69 -4.42 12.69
N THR A 90 -18.75 -4.64 11.92
CA THR A 90 -19.88 -5.49 12.30
C THR A 90 -20.13 -6.49 11.20
N VAL A 91 -20.00 -7.78 11.50
CA VAL A 91 -20.20 -8.87 10.54
C VAL A 91 -21.27 -9.83 11.06
N ASN A 92 -22.38 -9.93 10.34
CA ASN A 92 -23.38 -10.98 10.53
C ASN A 92 -23.21 -12.00 9.41
N GLY A 93 -22.49 -13.09 9.68
CA GLY A 93 -22.16 -14.00 8.60
C GLY A 93 -21.10 -15.05 8.91
N LEU A 94 -20.45 -15.51 7.86
CA LEU A 94 -19.36 -16.46 7.90
C LEU A 94 -18.05 -15.77 7.44
N ILE A 95 -16.98 -15.92 8.21
CA ILE A 95 -15.61 -15.63 7.79
C ILE A 95 -14.90 -16.97 7.65
N TYR A 96 -14.33 -17.25 6.46
CA TYR A 96 -13.78 -18.55 6.15
C TYR A 96 -12.41 -18.39 5.44
N ALA A 97 -11.33 -18.68 6.16
CA ALA A 97 -9.96 -18.74 5.68
C ALA A 97 -9.28 -20.01 6.21
N PRO A 98 -9.62 -21.19 5.65
CA PRO A 98 -9.28 -22.48 6.25
C PRO A 98 -7.78 -22.76 6.31
N PHE A 99 -6.98 -22.12 5.49
CA PHE A 99 -5.54 -22.27 5.42
C PHE A 99 -4.79 -21.00 5.86
N GLY A 100 -5.49 -19.88 6.04
CA GLY A 100 -4.93 -18.60 6.41
C GLY A 100 -5.26 -18.15 7.82
N THR A 101 -4.75 -16.98 8.17
CA THR A 101 -5.03 -16.25 9.39
C THR A 101 -6.18 -15.28 9.18
N VAL A 102 -7.09 -15.18 10.13
CA VAL A 102 -8.05 -14.07 10.19
C VAL A 102 -7.53 -13.07 11.22
N THR A 103 -7.06 -11.92 10.76
CA THR A 103 -6.63 -10.81 11.61
C THR A 103 -7.74 -9.79 11.76
N ILE A 104 -8.02 -9.39 12.99
CA ILE A 104 -9.03 -8.37 13.33
C ILE A 104 -8.32 -7.28 14.14
N ASP A 105 -7.95 -6.20 13.44
CA ASP A 105 -7.34 -4.99 14.03
C ASP A 105 -8.30 -3.82 13.88
N CYS A 106 -9.32 -3.79 14.72
CA CYS A 106 -10.28 -2.70 14.72
C CYS A 106 -10.85 -2.44 16.12
N ASP A 107 -11.15 -1.18 16.40
CA ASP A 107 -11.89 -0.78 17.60
C ASP A 107 -13.36 -1.18 17.47
N ASN A 108 -13.89 -1.98 18.41
CA ASN A 108 -15.27 -2.46 18.41
C ASN A 108 -15.65 -3.40 17.25
N PHE A 109 -15.04 -4.56 17.20
CA PHE A 109 -15.48 -5.64 16.33
C PHE A 109 -16.71 -6.35 16.92
N ASN A 110 -17.80 -6.42 16.15
CA ASN A 110 -19.00 -7.17 16.52
C ASN A 110 -19.28 -8.24 15.47
N MET A 111 -19.28 -9.48 15.87
CA MET A 111 -19.64 -10.60 15.00
C MET A 111 -20.79 -11.41 15.57
N ASN A 112 -21.74 -11.73 14.70
CA ASN A 112 -22.79 -12.70 14.97
C ASN A 112 -22.78 -13.75 13.83
N GLY A 113 -22.08 -14.85 14.09
CA GLY A 113 -21.83 -15.83 13.02
C GLY A 113 -20.80 -16.90 13.37
N LEU A 114 -19.92 -17.18 12.41
CA LEU A 114 -18.90 -18.20 12.53
C LEU A 114 -17.58 -17.72 11.87
N ILE A 115 -16.45 -17.96 12.53
CA ILE A 115 -15.11 -17.80 11.94
C ILE A 115 -14.50 -19.20 11.86
N ILE A 116 -13.99 -19.55 10.69
CA ILE A 116 -13.20 -20.76 10.45
C ILE A 116 -11.90 -20.31 9.78
N ALA A 117 -10.78 -20.51 10.47
CA ALA A 117 -9.46 -20.14 10.00
C ALA A 117 -8.41 -21.09 10.61
N GLN A 118 -7.21 -21.13 10.04
CA GLN A 118 -6.08 -21.83 10.64
C GLN A 118 -5.68 -21.11 11.95
N ASN A 119 -5.60 -19.78 11.91
CA ASN A 119 -5.36 -18.93 13.07
C ASN A 119 -6.39 -17.80 13.13
N VAL A 120 -6.66 -17.30 14.34
CA VAL A 120 -7.45 -16.08 14.53
C VAL A 120 -6.69 -15.16 15.49
N VAL A 121 -6.35 -13.97 14.99
CA VAL A 121 -5.65 -12.91 15.76
C VAL A 121 -6.62 -11.76 15.96
N ILE A 122 -6.79 -11.29 17.19
CA ILE A 122 -7.64 -10.15 17.53
C ILE A 122 -6.78 -9.15 18.29
N ASP A 123 -6.43 -8.04 17.64
CA ASP A 123 -5.55 -6.98 18.19
C ASP A 123 -6.30 -5.67 18.48
N GLY A 124 -7.60 -5.61 18.28
CA GLY A 124 -8.44 -4.46 18.56
C GLY A 124 -9.07 -4.47 19.95
N TYR A 125 -9.61 -3.31 20.38
CA TYR A 125 -10.34 -3.18 21.64
C TYR A 125 -11.84 -3.45 21.44
N GLY A 126 -12.45 -4.21 22.36
CA GLY A 126 -13.90 -4.38 22.41
C GLY A 126 -14.48 -5.38 21.41
N ALA A 127 -13.73 -6.41 21.06
CA ALA A 127 -14.25 -7.50 20.22
C ALA A 127 -15.37 -8.29 20.93
N ASN A 128 -16.50 -8.48 20.25
CA ASN A 128 -17.64 -9.27 20.72
C ASN A 128 -18.04 -10.25 19.61
N ILE A 129 -17.82 -11.54 19.85
CA ILE A 129 -18.11 -12.61 18.90
C ILE A 129 -19.20 -13.49 19.47
N ASN A 130 -20.36 -13.48 18.83
CA ASN A 130 -21.51 -14.31 19.16
C ASN A 130 -21.65 -15.43 18.13
N TYR A 131 -21.53 -16.66 18.56
CA TYR A 131 -21.79 -17.82 17.72
C TYR A 131 -23.26 -17.88 17.27
N SER A 132 -23.48 -18.17 15.98
CA SER A 132 -24.80 -18.40 15.43
C SER A 132 -24.88 -19.78 14.75
N SER A 133 -25.76 -20.65 15.28
CA SER A 133 -25.97 -22.00 14.74
C SER A 133 -26.55 -22.02 13.32
N SER A 134 -27.21 -20.95 12.88
CA SER A 134 -27.74 -20.85 11.52
C SER A 134 -26.63 -20.87 10.45
N TRP A 135 -25.45 -20.38 10.78
CA TRP A 135 -24.28 -20.47 9.87
C TRP A 135 -23.60 -21.82 9.92
N ALA A 136 -23.68 -22.53 11.05
CA ALA A 136 -23.19 -23.90 11.17
C ALA A 136 -23.98 -24.87 10.27
N GLU A 137 -25.30 -24.66 10.08
CA GLU A 137 -26.11 -25.45 9.15
C GLU A 137 -25.68 -25.25 7.68
N LEU A 138 -25.14 -24.08 7.34
CA LEU A 138 -24.62 -23.78 6.02
C LEU A 138 -23.37 -24.60 5.70
N VAL A 139 -22.56 -24.84 6.74
CA VAL A 139 -21.32 -25.63 6.70
C VAL A 139 -21.62 -27.14 6.68
N GLY A 140 -22.88 -27.55 6.83
CA GLY A 140 -23.31 -28.92 6.59
C GLY A 140 -23.37 -29.85 7.79
N THR A 141 -23.59 -29.30 8.98
CA THR A 141 -23.94 -30.11 10.16
C THR A 141 -25.44 -30.44 10.16
N GLU A 142 -25.88 -31.40 9.37
CA GLU A 142 -26.93 -32.25 9.87
C GLU A 142 -26.37 -32.94 11.11
N SER A 143 -27.06 -32.89 12.21
CA SER A 143 -26.82 -33.31 13.58
C SER A 143 -26.09 -34.66 13.83
N GLU A 144 -25.08 -34.97 13.10
CA GLU A 144 -24.08 -35.96 13.48
C GLU A 144 -23.00 -35.19 14.26
N GLU A 145 -22.79 -35.60 15.49
CA GLU A 145 -21.66 -35.09 16.32
C GLU A 145 -20.43 -34.96 15.44
N LEU A 146 -19.79 -33.77 15.42
CA LEU A 146 -18.47 -33.58 14.82
C LEU A 146 -17.47 -34.46 15.60
N SER A 147 -17.52 -35.76 15.35
CA SER A 147 -16.50 -36.68 15.79
C SER A 147 -15.37 -36.59 14.76
N TRP A 148 -14.37 -35.77 15.09
CA TRP A 148 -13.11 -35.78 14.37
C TRP A 148 -12.47 -37.17 14.60
N THR A 149 -12.39 -37.95 13.52
CA THR A 149 -11.67 -39.22 13.57
C THR A 149 -10.18 -38.97 13.38
N MET A 150 -9.32 -39.92 13.80
CA MET A 150 -7.88 -39.85 13.52
C MET A 150 -7.59 -39.75 12.02
N ASP A 151 -8.50 -40.23 11.16
CA ASP A 151 -8.39 -40.15 9.71
C ASP A 151 -8.60 -38.70 9.21
N ASP A 152 -9.46 -37.91 9.89
CA ASP A 152 -9.67 -36.51 9.51
C ASP A 152 -8.43 -35.65 9.78
N TRP A 153 -7.66 -35.96 10.84
CA TRP A 153 -6.37 -35.31 11.09
C TRP A 153 -5.28 -35.68 10.08
N GLN A 154 -5.33 -36.89 9.48
CA GLN A 154 -4.41 -37.26 8.41
C GLN A 154 -4.62 -36.43 7.14
N TYR A 155 -5.82 -35.89 6.92
CA TYR A 155 -6.12 -35.05 5.76
C TYR A 155 -5.63 -33.61 5.90
N LEU A 156 -5.42 -33.14 7.13
CA LEU A 156 -4.82 -31.84 7.43
C LEU A 156 -3.30 -31.94 7.65
N ALA A 157 -2.75 -33.15 7.66
CA ALA A 157 -1.32 -33.36 7.72
C ALA A 157 -0.70 -32.90 6.41
N ASP A 158 0.37 -32.18 6.53
CA ASP A 158 1.35 -31.92 5.52
C ASP A 158 2.48 -32.93 5.80
N THR A 159 2.64 -33.94 4.94
CA THR A 159 3.48 -35.09 5.29
C THR A 159 4.93 -34.91 4.85
N ASP A 160 5.16 -34.15 3.82
CA ASP A 160 6.46 -33.83 3.25
C ASP A 160 6.94 -32.42 3.61
N GLU A 161 6.07 -31.67 4.34
CA GLU A 161 6.38 -30.35 4.90
C GLU A 161 6.68 -29.28 3.83
N ASP A 162 5.99 -29.36 2.66
CA ASP A 162 6.14 -28.41 1.56
C ASP A 162 5.22 -27.17 1.68
N GLY A 163 4.38 -27.13 2.72
CA GLY A 163 3.39 -26.07 2.96
C GLY A 163 2.00 -26.38 2.41
N LEU A 164 1.81 -27.47 1.66
CA LEU A 164 0.54 -27.88 1.09
C LEU A 164 -0.03 -29.09 1.85
N PRO A 165 -1.25 -29.00 2.39
CA PRO A 165 -1.85 -30.16 3.09
C PRO A 165 -2.13 -31.33 2.14
N ASN A 166 -1.85 -32.56 2.58
CA ASN A 166 -2.09 -33.83 1.83
C ASN A 166 -3.45 -33.93 1.12
N LEU A 167 -4.43 -33.22 1.64
CA LEU A 167 -5.76 -33.18 1.09
C LEU A 167 -5.82 -32.36 -0.19
N ILE A 168 -5.17 -31.21 -0.18
CA ILE A 168 -5.10 -30.31 -1.34
C ILE A 168 -4.29 -30.96 -2.44
N GLU A 169 -3.17 -31.58 -2.09
CA GLU A 169 -2.32 -32.31 -3.03
C GLU A 169 -3.10 -33.37 -3.79
N LYS A 170 -3.89 -34.16 -3.06
CA LYS A 170 -4.79 -35.17 -3.72
C LYS A 170 -5.84 -34.54 -4.61
N GLU A 171 -6.29 -33.32 -4.34
CA GLU A 171 -7.25 -32.60 -5.19
C GLU A 171 -6.60 -32.10 -6.48
N ILE A 172 -5.41 -31.52 -6.37
CA ILE A 172 -4.68 -30.96 -7.51
C ILE A 172 -3.88 -32.03 -8.25
N GLY A 173 -3.62 -33.17 -7.60
CA GLY A 173 -2.97 -34.35 -8.20
C GLY A 173 -1.49 -34.48 -7.91
N SER A 174 -0.94 -33.65 -6.99
CA SER A 174 0.43 -33.80 -6.51
C SER A 174 0.57 -34.99 -5.52
N ASP A 175 1.79 -35.36 -5.17
CA ASP A 175 2.12 -36.51 -4.30
C ASP A 175 2.36 -36.09 -2.85
N PRO A 176 1.46 -36.38 -1.89
CA PRO A 176 1.56 -35.98 -0.48
C PRO A 176 2.78 -36.52 0.29
N TYR A 177 3.72 -37.11 -0.37
CA TYR A 177 4.97 -37.65 0.20
C TYR A 177 6.21 -37.14 -0.54
N ASN A 178 6.03 -36.27 -1.53
CA ASN A 178 7.11 -35.71 -2.32
C ASN A 178 6.91 -34.21 -2.45
N PRO A 179 7.70 -33.38 -1.76
CA PRO A 179 7.49 -31.94 -1.68
C PRO A 179 7.67 -31.17 -3.02
N ASP A 180 8.06 -31.86 -4.07
CA ASP A 180 8.27 -31.35 -5.42
C ASP A 180 7.85 -32.48 -6.39
N THR A 181 6.58 -32.51 -6.77
CA THR A 181 5.96 -33.63 -7.48
C THR A 181 6.51 -33.80 -8.89
N ASP A 182 6.76 -32.73 -9.61
CA ASP A 182 7.18 -32.75 -11.02
C ASP A 182 8.70 -32.65 -11.19
N GLY A 183 9.42 -32.24 -10.14
CA GLY A 183 10.88 -32.27 -10.06
C GLY A 183 11.57 -31.10 -10.72
N ASP A 184 10.92 -29.95 -10.81
CA ASP A 184 11.50 -28.73 -11.37
C ASP A 184 12.35 -27.96 -10.35
N GLY A 185 12.15 -28.17 -9.06
CA GLY A 185 12.90 -27.60 -7.95
C GLY A 185 12.07 -26.69 -7.03
N LEU A 186 10.84 -26.35 -7.41
CA LEU A 186 9.90 -25.63 -6.57
C LEU A 186 9.07 -26.62 -5.73
N PRO A 187 8.76 -26.30 -4.47
CA PRO A 187 7.81 -27.10 -3.71
C PRO A 187 6.37 -26.93 -4.20
N ASP A 188 5.61 -28.04 -4.22
CA ASP A 188 4.19 -28.05 -4.63
C ASP A 188 3.38 -26.96 -3.91
N GLY A 189 3.67 -26.74 -2.62
CA GLY A 189 3.01 -25.71 -1.82
C GLY A 189 3.33 -24.29 -2.27
N TYR A 190 4.57 -24.01 -2.64
CA TYR A 190 4.97 -22.70 -3.16
C TYR A 190 4.34 -22.42 -4.53
N GLU A 191 4.34 -23.41 -5.41
CA GLU A 191 3.70 -23.32 -6.71
C GLU A 191 2.20 -23.05 -6.59
N ALA A 192 1.49 -23.89 -5.84
CA ALA A 192 0.04 -23.82 -5.72
C ALA A 192 -0.47 -22.60 -4.94
N LEU A 193 0.30 -22.08 -3.97
CA LEU A 193 -0.14 -21.04 -3.04
C LEU A 193 0.43 -19.65 -3.37
N THR A 194 1.64 -19.61 -3.94
CA THR A 194 2.37 -18.37 -4.19
C THR A 194 2.42 -18.04 -5.67
N LEU A 195 2.92 -18.96 -6.50
CA LEU A 195 3.10 -18.72 -7.93
C LEU A 195 1.80 -18.90 -8.73
N GLY A 196 0.90 -19.81 -8.30
CA GLY A 196 -0.29 -20.18 -9.06
C GLY A 196 0.02 -21.11 -10.24
N THR A 197 1.20 -21.71 -10.27
CA THR A 197 1.59 -22.75 -11.24
C THR A 197 0.98 -24.12 -10.92
N ASP A 198 1.12 -25.08 -11.82
CA ASP A 198 0.58 -26.46 -11.68
C ASP A 198 1.70 -27.37 -11.15
N PRO A 199 1.71 -27.75 -9.85
CA PRO A 199 2.81 -28.52 -9.25
C PRO A 199 2.97 -29.94 -9.78
N THR A 200 2.22 -30.32 -10.82
CA THR A 200 2.36 -31.58 -11.53
C THR A 200 3.00 -31.41 -12.91
N LYS A 201 3.39 -30.16 -13.28
CA LYS A 201 3.98 -29.83 -14.58
C LYS A 201 5.14 -28.86 -14.43
N PRO A 202 6.34 -29.27 -14.72
CA PRO A 202 7.54 -28.43 -14.59
C PRO A 202 7.58 -27.22 -15.55
N ASP A 203 6.58 -27.02 -16.40
CA ASP A 203 6.35 -25.92 -17.34
C ASP A 203 4.83 -25.83 -17.51
N THR A 204 4.19 -25.02 -16.67
CA THR A 204 2.73 -24.94 -16.55
C THR A 204 2.07 -24.46 -17.84
N ASP A 205 2.64 -23.49 -18.53
CA ASP A 205 2.08 -22.83 -19.71
C ASP A 205 2.61 -23.38 -21.05
N ASP A 206 3.52 -24.38 -21.01
CA ASP A 206 4.15 -25.01 -22.16
C ASP A 206 4.99 -24.02 -23.03
N ASN A 207 5.57 -22.96 -22.43
CA ASN A 207 6.35 -21.96 -23.16
C ASN A 207 7.79 -22.41 -23.42
N GLY A 208 8.25 -23.44 -22.76
CA GLY A 208 9.57 -24.06 -22.89
C GLY A 208 10.60 -23.54 -21.87
N VAL A 209 10.18 -22.78 -20.90
CA VAL A 209 10.92 -22.40 -19.69
C VAL A 209 10.26 -23.16 -18.53
N LEU A 210 11.05 -23.68 -17.60
CA LEU A 210 10.50 -24.32 -16.41
C LEU A 210 9.95 -23.25 -15.45
N ASP A 211 8.91 -23.56 -14.70
CA ASP A 211 8.32 -22.61 -13.74
C ASP A 211 9.35 -22.09 -12.75
N CYS A 212 10.30 -22.91 -12.33
CA CYS A 212 11.42 -22.53 -11.48
C CYS A 212 12.46 -21.59 -12.14
N ASP A 213 12.57 -21.61 -13.46
CA ASP A 213 13.51 -20.78 -14.26
C ASP A 213 12.83 -19.50 -14.78
N GLU A 214 11.55 -19.31 -14.58
CA GLU A 214 10.83 -18.06 -14.88
C GLU A 214 11.16 -16.96 -13.89
N ASP A 215 11.00 -15.73 -14.30
CA ASP A 215 11.21 -14.48 -13.58
C ASP A 215 9.92 -13.65 -13.79
N PHE A 216 9.04 -13.61 -12.79
CA PHE A 216 7.68 -13.10 -12.98
C PHE A 216 7.56 -11.58 -12.90
N ASP A 217 8.47 -10.90 -12.16
CA ASP A 217 8.50 -9.45 -12.02
C ASP A 217 9.62 -8.78 -12.83
N GLU A 218 10.43 -9.60 -13.51
CA GLU A 218 11.53 -9.16 -14.40
C GLU A 218 12.66 -8.43 -13.66
N ASP A 219 12.92 -8.74 -12.39
CA ASP A 219 13.98 -8.14 -11.59
C ASP A 219 15.36 -8.78 -11.79
N GLY A 220 15.39 -9.98 -12.38
CA GLY A 220 16.60 -10.75 -12.69
C GLY A 220 16.89 -11.89 -11.71
N LEU A 221 16.00 -12.18 -10.77
CA LEU A 221 15.94 -13.42 -10.01
C LEU A 221 14.92 -14.37 -10.64
N THR A 222 15.19 -15.67 -10.57
CA THR A 222 14.20 -16.68 -10.98
C THR A 222 13.29 -17.02 -9.82
N ASN A 223 12.07 -17.54 -10.08
CA ASN A 223 11.13 -17.98 -9.05
C ASN A 223 11.79 -18.91 -8.01
N LEU A 224 12.73 -19.76 -8.43
CA LEU A 224 13.49 -20.61 -7.50
C LEU A 224 14.46 -19.81 -6.64
N GLN A 225 15.13 -18.79 -7.21
CA GLN A 225 16.03 -17.93 -6.43
C GLN A 225 15.25 -17.13 -5.41
N GLU A 226 14.10 -16.62 -5.77
CA GLU A 226 13.23 -15.90 -4.87
C GLU A 226 12.68 -16.79 -3.74
N TYR A 227 12.24 -18.01 -4.08
CA TYR A 227 11.88 -19.00 -3.08
C TYR A 227 13.02 -19.24 -2.06
N GLU A 228 14.27 -19.40 -2.55
CA GLU A 228 15.44 -19.64 -1.70
C GLU A 228 15.82 -18.41 -0.85
N LEU A 229 15.60 -17.20 -1.36
CA LEU A 229 15.89 -15.93 -0.68
C LEU A 229 14.73 -15.50 0.24
N GLY A 230 13.50 -15.87 -0.09
CA GLY A 230 12.29 -15.47 0.62
C GLY A 230 11.75 -14.13 0.14
N THR A 231 12.11 -13.70 -1.06
CA THR A 231 11.58 -12.52 -1.74
C THR A 231 10.20 -12.79 -2.36
N GLU A 232 9.52 -11.75 -2.85
CA GLU A 232 8.16 -11.83 -3.39
C GLU A 232 8.17 -11.93 -4.92
N PRO A 233 7.81 -13.07 -5.57
CA PRO A 233 8.01 -13.34 -7.00
C PRO A 233 7.15 -12.50 -7.97
N TYR A 234 6.39 -11.56 -7.48
CA TYR A 234 5.59 -10.60 -8.24
C TYR A 234 5.87 -9.16 -7.86
N ASN A 235 6.91 -8.93 -7.07
CA ASN A 235 7.29 -7.62 -6.57
C ASN A 235 8.80 -7.46 -6.64
N ASP A 236 9.25 -6.73 -7.64
CA ASP A 236 10.67 -6.51 -7.97
C ASP A 236 11.50 -5.81 -6.88
N ASP A 237 10.87 -5.34 -5.79
CA ASP A 237 11.48 -4.62 -4.65
C ASP A 237 10.74 -5.06 -3.38
N THR A 238 11.16 -6.16 -2.77
CA THR A 238 10.43 -6.82 -1.68
C THR A 238 10.34 -5.98 -0.41
N ASP A 239 11.40 -5.28 -0.03
CA ASP A 239 11.42 -4.46 1.21
C ASP A 239 11.07 -2.98 0.98
N GLY A 240 11.01 -2.53 -0.28
CA GLY A 240 10.50 -1.22 -0.67
C GLY A 240 11.50 -0.08 -0.51
N ASP A 241 12.79 -0.35 -0.53
CA ASP A 241 13.85 0.65 -0.35
C ASP A 241 14.22 1.40 -1.65
N GLY A 242 13.80 0.85 -2.81
CA GLY A 242 14.02 1.42 -4.13
C GLY A 242 15.15 0.78 -4.92
N LEU A 243 15.73 -0.33 -4.45
CA LEU A 243 16.53 -1.27 -5.24
C LEU A 243 15.67 -2.49 -5.56
N ASN A 244 15.92 -3.12 -6.71
CA ASN A 244 15.27 -4.39 -7.04
C ASN A 244 16.02 -5.53 -6.35
N ASP A 245 15.33 -6.57 -5.88
CA ASP A 245 15.90 -7.73 -5.21
C ASP A 245 17.07 -8.34 -6.02
N GLY A 246 16.91 -8.43 -7.35
CA GLY A 246 17.96 -8.87 -8.26
C GLY A 246 19.17 -7.94 -8.36
N GLU A 247 19.00 -6.62 -8.26
CA GLU A 247 20.11 -5.66 -8.19
C GLU A 247 20.85 -5.79 -6.86
N GLU A 248 20.15 -5.97 -5.77
CA GLU A 248 20.71 -6.16 -4.45
C GLU A 248 21.60 -7.38 -4.38
N ILE A 249 21.11 -8.53 -4.79
CA ILE A 249 21.87 -9.79 -4.78
C ILE A 249 23.04 -9.77 -5.76
N ASN A 250 22.81 -9.32 -7.01
CA ASN A 250 23.78 -9.48 -8.08
C ASN A 250 24.80 -8.33 -8.19
N THR A 251 24.44 -7.12 -7.70
CA THR A 251 25.25 -5.92 -7.91
C THR A 251 25.80 -5.35 -6.61
N TYR A 252 24.94 -5.18 -5.60
CA TYR A 252 25.30 -4.45 -4.38
C TYR A 252 25.66 -5.39 -3.22
N SER A 253 25.15 -6.62 -3.22
CA SER A 253 25.31 -7.61 -2.15
C SER A 253 24.64 -7.16 -0.84
N THR A 254 23.57 -6.40 -0.95
CA THR A 254 22.66 -6.02 0.13
C THR A 254 21.66 -7.14 0.42
N ASP A 255 20.82 -6.98 1.44
CA ASP A 255 19.83 -7.97 1.90
C ASP A 255 18.44 -7.54 1.41
N PRO A 256 17.83 -8.20 0.40
CA PRO A 256 16.57 -7.79 -0.22
C PRO A 256 15.33 -7.88 0.70
N LEU A 257 15.53 -8.27 1.94
CA LEU A 257 14.49 -8.28 2.97
C LEU A 257 14.72 -7.20 4.04
N LYS A 258 15.66 -6.28 3.81
CA LYS A 258 16.08 -5.33 4.82
C LYS A 258 16.44 -3.97 4.22
N VAL A 259 15.54 -3.04 4.29
CA VAL A 259 15.61 -1.66 3.74
C VAL A 259 16.91 -0.87 4.03
N ASP A 260 17.71 -1.29 5.00
CA ASP A 260 18.95 -0.66 5.49
C ASP A 260 19.88 -1.78 5.96
N THR A 261 20.75 -2.25 5.07
CA THR A 261 21.56 -3.47 5.30
C THR A 261 22.57 -3.28 6.43
N ASP A 262 23.19 -2.13 6.58
CA ASP A 262 24.25 -1.87 7.57
C ASP A 262 23.77 -1.16 8.85
N ASP A 263 22.44 -0.86 8.95
CA ASP A 263 21.78 -0.26 10.12
C ASP A 263 22.27 1.16 10.47
N ASP A 264 22.64 1.98 9.48
CA ASP A 264 23.13 3.33 9.70
C ASP A 264 22.04 4.41 9.69
N GLY A 265 20.83 4.06 9.21
CA GLY A 265 19.65 4.93 9.15
C GLY A 265 19.42 5.57 7.78
N LEU A 266 20.17 5.17 6.75
CA LEU A 266 19.94 5.46 5.34
C LEU A 266 19.50 4.16 4.66
N GLU A 267 18.50 4.19 3.81
CA GLU A 267 18.03 3.02 3.05
C GLU A 267 19.03 2.69 1.94
N ASP A 268 19.24 1.41 1.62
CA ASP A 268 20.26 0.97 0.65
C ASP A 268 20.07 1.66 -0.72
N GLY A 269 18.82 1.79 -1.19
CA GLY A 269 18.52 2.53 -2.42
C GLY A 269 18.84 4.02 -2.35
N ASP A 270 18.67 4.64 -1.18
CA ASP A 270 19.08 6.03 -0.94
C ASP A 270 20.59 6.17 -0.90
N GLU A 271 21.32 5.17 -0.40
CA GLU A 271 22.78 5.16 -0.39
C GLU A 271 23.35 5.13 -1.80
N ILE A 272 22.81 4.28 -2.66
CA ILE A 272 23.18 4.27 -4.09
C ILE A 272 22.92 5.63 -4.74
N TYR A 273 21.78 6.27 -4.40
CA TYR A 273 21.47 7.60 -4.90
C TYR A 273 22.45 8.68 -4.39
N PHE A 274 22.92 8.57 -3.14
CA PHE A 274 23.87 9.52 -2.53
C PHE A 274 25.34 9.15 -2.74
N GLU A 275 25.63 8.05 -3.43
CA GLU A 275 26.98 7.53 -3.70
C GLU A 275 27.72 7.13 -2.40
N THR A 276 26.99 6.61 -1.40
CA THR A 276 27.54 5.95 -0.21
C THR A 276 27.58 4.42 -0.40
N ASP A 277 28.18 3.68 0.52
CA ASP A 277 28.35 2.22 0.45
C ASP A 277 27.36 1.53 1.38
N PRO A 278 26.29 0.86 0.87
CA PRO A 278 25.21 0.28 1.68
C PRO A 278 25.63 -0.90 2.59
N LEU A 279 26.92 -1.22 2.58
CA LEU A 279 27.52 -2.22 3.48
C LEU A 279 28.47 -1.61 4.50
N ASN A 280 28.61 -0.29 4.54
CA ASN A 280 29.56 0.39 5.40
C ASN A 280 28.98 1.66 6.01
N PRO A 281 28.52 1.63 7.26
CA PRO A 281 27.75 2.70 7.89
C PRO A 281 28.45 4.07 8.04
N ASP A 282 29.69 4.22 7.61
CA ASP A 282 30.48 5.46 7.58
C ASP A 282 31.44 5.40 6.40
N THR A 283 30.91 5.64 5.19
CA THR A 283 31.60 5.43 3.92
C THR A 283 32.91 6.22 3.82
N ASP A 284 32.96 7.47 4.28
CA ASP A 284 34.13 8.32 4.19
C ASP A 284 35.08 8.24 5.41
N GLY A 285 34.67 7.54 6.47
CA GLY A 285 35.45 7.29 7.69
C GLY A 285 35.62 8.52 8.56
N ASN A 286 34.70 9.49 8.49
CA ASN A 286 34.78 10.76 9.23
C ASN A 286 34.27 10.65 10.67
N GLY A 287 33.58 9.55 11.01
CA GLY A 287 33.01 9.25 12.33
C GLY A 287 31.56 9.71 12.49
N VAL A 288 30.87 10.07 11.43
CA VAL A 288 29.44 10.33 11.33
C VAL A 288 28.86 9.23 10.44
N LEU A 289 27.74 8.63 10.82
CA LEU A 289 27.06 7.65 10.01
C LEU A 289 26.47 8.31 8.75
N ASP A 290 26.43 7.61 7.63
CA ASP A 290 25.93 8.17 6.37
C ASP A 290 24.49 8.66 6.49
N GLY A 291 23.64 7.97 7.28
CA GLY A 291 22.29 8.38 7.60
C GLY A 291 22.18 9.65 8.47
N ASP A 292 23.18 9.91 9.30
CA ASP A 292 23.26 11.11 10.16
C ASP A 292 23.92 12.30 9.45
N GLU A 293 24.50 12.10 8.26
CA GLU A 293 25.12 13.18 7.49
C GLU A 293 24.08 14.17 6.94
N LYS A 294 24.36 15.46 7.13
CA LYS A 294 23.56 16.51 6.52
C LYS A 294 23.95 16.74 5.08
N ARG A 295 22.99 16.60 4.19
CA ARG A 295 23.14 16.84 2.76
C ARG A 295 22.21 17.95 2.29
N PHE A 296 22.71 18.81 1.39
CA PHE A 296 21.84 19.79 0.73
C PHE A 296 21.14 19.13 -0.45
N GLN A 297 19.81 19.12 -0.42
CA GLN A 297 18.99 18.47 -1.44
C GLN A 297 18.01 19.47 -2.05
N THR A 298 17.70 19.27 -3.33
CA THR A 298 16.67 20.01 -4.05
C THR A 298 15.80 19.03 -4.79
N PHE A 299 14.52 19.02 -4.51
CA PHE A 299 13.54 18.21 -5.22
C PHE A 299 12.45 19.07 -5.85
N ILE A 300 11.82 18.54 -6.89
CA ILE A 300 10.91 19.25 -7.77
C ILE A 300 9.56 18.54 -7.77
N HIS A 301 8.53 19.28 -7.36
CA HIS A 301 7.14 18.87 -7.56
C HIS A 301 6.61 19.55 -8.81
N LYS A 302 6.20 18.78 -9.82
CA LYS A 302 5.55 19.28 -11.03
C LYS A 302 4.08 19.52 -10.77
N VAL A 303 3.59 20.68 -11.19
CA VAL A 303 2.17 21.02 -11.08
C VAL A 303 1.43 20.41 -12.27
N GLU A 304 0.46 19.53 -12.02
CA GLU A 304 -0.27 18.81 -13.04
C GLU A 304 -1.29 19.69 -13.80
N ASN A 305 -1.75 20.78 -13.16
CA ASN A 305 -2.73 21.68 -13.74
C ASN A 305 -2.08 22.55 -14.83
N GLU A 306 -2.33 22.21 -16.10
CA GLU A 306 -1.78 22.92 -17.25
C GLU A 306 -2.22 24.39 -17.34
N ASP A 307 -3.30 24.80 -16.68
CA ASP A 307 -3.77 26.21 -16.67
C ASP A 307 -3.13 27.03 -15.52
N CYS A 308 -2.38 26.38 -14.62
CA CYS A 308 -1.72 27.03 -13.51
C CYS A 308 -0.52 27.88 -13.97
N ALA A 309 -0.37 29.08 -13.40
CA ALA A 309 0.79 29.91 -13.66
C ALA A 309 2.08 29.37 -12.97
N VAL A 310 1.93 28.64 -11.87
CA VAL A 310 3.02 27.91 -11.24
C VAL A 310 3.13 26.54 -11.90
N THR A 311 4.27 26.23 -12.50
CA THR A 311 4.51 24.99 -13.22
C THR A 311 5.32 23.99 -12.41
N GLU A 312 6.15 24.47 -11.51
CA GLU A 312 6.99 23.65 -10.62
C GLU A 312 7.10 24.31 -9.24
N VAL A 313 7.08 23.49 -8.21
CA VAL A 313 7.48 23.87 -6.84
C VAL A 313 8.78 23.15 -6.51
N ARG A 314 9.85 23.90 -6.29
CA ARG A 314 11.16 23.37 -5.89
C ARG A 314 11.37 23.64 -4.42
N VAL A 315 11.76 22.60 -3.69
CA VAL A 315 12.11 22.67 -2.28
C VAL A 315 13.60 22.37 -2.14
N SER A 316 14.35 23.31 -1.58
CA SER A 316 15.80 23.15 -1.34
C SER A 316 16.06 23.30 0.14
N MET A 317 16.66 22.30 0.77
CA MET A 317 16.99 22.36 2.20
C MET A 317 18.18 21.45 2.53
N GLU A 318 18.78 21.67 3.71
CA GLU A 318 19.82 20.81 4.26
C GLU A 318 19.24 19.99 5.42
N GLY A 319 19.45 18.67 5.37
CA GLY A 319 18.99 17.75 6.41
C GLY A 319 19.59 16.37 6.22
N THR A 320 19.20 15.45 7.09
CA THR A 320 19.65 14.05 7.09
C THR A 320 18.68 13.16 6.31
N GLY A 321 19.16 12.05 5.79
CA GLY A 321 18.38 11.09 5.02
C GLY A 321 17.88 11.63 3.67
N ASN A 322 16.90 10.95 3.07
CA ASN A 322 16.27 11.38 1.82
C ASN A 322 15.14 12.38 2.07
N LEU A 323 15.43 13.65 1.90
CA LEU A 323 14.48 14.73 2.15
C LEU A 323 13.33 14.75 1.13
N GLN A 324 13.52 14.19 -0.04
CA GLN A 324 12.46 14.07 -1.06
C GLN A 324 11.39 13.07 -0.61
N LYS A 325 11.77 11.88 -0.14
CA LYS A 325 10.83 10.89 0.43
C LYS A 325 10.13 11.43 1.68
N ALA A 326 10.86 12.19 2.51
CA ALA A 326 10.34 12.76 3.75
C ALA A 326 9.42 13.95 3.57
N THR A 327 9.30 14.54 2.37
CA THR A 327 8.60 15.83 2.15
C THR A 327 7.51 15.69 1.11
N THR A 328 6.29 16.11 1.47
CA THR A 328 5.16 16.18 0.56
C THR A 328 4.86 17.62 0.15
N VAL A 329 4.47 17.79 -1.12
CA VAL A 329 3.97 19.06 -1.69
C VAL A 329 2.62 18.76 -2.34
N GLU A 330 1.55 19.32 -1.78
CA GLU A 330 0.18 19.06 -2.25
C GLU A 330 -0.53 20.35 -2.64
N SER A 331 -1.23 20.36 -3.78
CA SER A 331 -2.18 21.43 -4.11
C SER A 331 -3.39 21.38 -3.18
N ILE A 332 -3.75 22.51 -2.62
CA ILE A 332 -4.91 22.63 -1.71
C ILE A 332 -6.11 23.37 -2.33
N MET A 333 -6.09 23.64 -3.65
CA MET A 333 -7.17 24.35 -4.35
C MET A 333 -8.56 23.77 -4.12
N ASN A 334 -8.67 22.45 -4.02
CA ASN A 334 -9.96 21.75 -3.89
C ASN A 334 -10.26 21.31 -2.45
N LYS A 335 -9.32 21.49 -1.53
CA LYS A 335 -9.41 20.93 -0.17
C LYS A 335 -9.74 21.96 0.90
N ASP A 336 -9.62 23.28 0.59
CA ASP A 336 -9.71 24.29 1.65
C ASP A 336 -10.51 25.54 1.21
N ILE A 337 -11.30 26.07 2.15
CA ILE A 337 -12.13 27.28 2.02
C ILE A 337 -11.24 28.53 1.82
N LEU A 338 -9.98 28.48 2.25
CA LEU A 338 -9.01 29.57 2.19
C LEU A 338 -8.80 30.14 0.79
N CYS A 339 -8.82 29.30 -0.24
CA CYS A 339 -8.57 29.74 -1.62
C CYS A 339 -9.63 30.70 -2.18
N SER A 340 -10.84 30.69 -1.63
CA SER A 340 -11.93 31.58 -2.05
C SER A 340 -11.82 32.99 -1.43
N GLU A 341 -10.98 33.17 -0.41
CA GLU A 341 -10.82 34.41 0.33
C GLU A 341 -9.54 35.17 -0.01
N VAL A 342 -8.59 34.52 -0.71
CA VAL A 342 -7.33 35.13 -1.11
C VAL A 342 -7.52 35.93 -2.38
N VAL A 343 -7.47 37.25 -2.24
CA VAL A 343 -7.59 38.17 -3.39
C VAL A 343 -6.26 38.29 -4.12
N GLY A 344 -6.29 38.20 -5.44
CA GLY A 344 -5.09 38.27 -6.28
C GLY A 344 -4.27 36.98 -6.29
N LEU A 345 -4.88 35.84 -5.97
CA LEU A 345 -4.20 34.54 -5.99
C LEU A 345 -3.65 34.24 -7.39
N VAL A 346 -2.37 33.89 -7.46
CA VAL A 346 -1.66 33.51 -8.68
C VAL A 346 -1.28 32.04 -8.63
N GLY A 347 -1.86 31.26 -9.52
CA GLY A 347 -1.67 29.81 -9.52
C GLY A 347 -2.42 29.10 -8.39
N GLU A 348 -1.89 27.96 -7.97
CA GLU A 348 -2.44 27.16 -6.89
C GLU A 348 -1.69 27.39 -5.58
N PRO A 349 -2.36 27.39 -4.43
CA PRO A 349 -1.70 27.31 -3.16
C PRO A 349 -1.27 25.87 -2.86
N PHE A 350 -0.12 25.72 -2.19
CA PHE A 350 0.46 24.42 -1.86
C PHE A 350 0.64 24.27 -0.35
N GLU A 351 0.29 23.10 0.15
CA GLU A 351 0.68 22.65 1.49
C GLU A 351 1.97 21.84 1.37
N ILE A 352 2.97 22.22 2.18
CA ILE A 352 4.26 21.52 2.23
C ILE A 352 4.42 20.96 3.65
N LYS A 353 4.73 19.68 3.74
CA LYS A 353 4.96 18.96 5.00
C LYS A 353 6.23 18.15 4.90
N THR A 354 6.94 17.99 6.00
CA THR A 354 8.09 17.10 6.11
C THR A 354 8.12 16.41 7.45
N THR A 355 8.60 15.18 7.47
CA THR A 355 8.92 14.43 8.70
C THR A 355 10.35 14.69 9.17
N SER A 356 11.22 15.24 8.29
CA SER A 356 12.61 15.55 8.61
C SER A 356 12.76 16.91 9.30
N GLN A 357 13.80 17.03 10.12
CA GLN A 357 14.19 18.29 10.73
C GLN A 357 15.11 19.08 9.78
N PHE A 358 14.87 20.38 9.68
CA PHE A 358 15.71 21.30 8.92
C PHE A 358 15.81 22.65 9.63
N ASP A 359 16.91 23.34 9.41
CA ASP A 359 17.12 24.68 9.98
C ASP A 359 16.50 25.76 9.06
N LYS A 360 16.65 25.59 7.75
CA LYS A 360 16.22 26.54 6.73
C LYS A 360 15.94 25.81 5.42
N ALA A 361 14.89 26.24 4.73
CA ALA A 361 14.55 25.79 3.38
C ALA A 361 14.35 26.99 2.45
N THR A 362 14.57 26.78 1.16
CA THR A 362 14.18 27.70 0.09
C THR A 362 13.09 27.07 -0.73
N LEU A 363 11.94 27.73 -0.79
CA LEU A 363 10.87 27.39 -1.72
C LEU A 363 11.01 28.23 -2.97
N THR A 364 10.97 27.60 -4.14
CA THR A 364 11.07 28.30 -5.43
C THR A 364 9.95 27.84 -6.32
N TYR A 365 9.11 28.76 -6.78
CA TYR A 365 8.06 28.53 -7.76
C TYR A 365 8.55 28.95 -9.14
N VAL A 366 8.41 28.06 -10.13
CA VAL A 366 8.69 28.33 -11.53
C VAL A 366 7.41 28.82 -12.18
N ILE A 367 7.49 29.99 -12.84
CA ILE A 367 6.33 30.72 -13.33
C ILE A 367 6.25 30.69 -14.86
N ASP A 368 5.14 30.23 -15.38
CA ASP A 368 4.76 30.48 -16.77
C ASP A 368 4.15 31.88 -16.91
N LYS A 369 4.98 32.85 -17.34
CA LYS A 369 4.57 34.26 -17.47
C LYS A 369 3.38 34.45 -18.40
N SER A 370 3.14 33.54 -19.36
CA SER A 370 2.01 33.61 -20.27
C SER A 370 0.65 33.40 -19.60
N LYS A 371 0.66 32.83 -18.40
CA LYS A 371 -0.53 32.48 -17.60
C LYS A 371 -0.77 33.44 -16.42
N LEU A 372 0.02 34.49 -16.29
CA LEU A 372 -0.15 35.49 -15.22
C LEU A 372 -1.38 36.40 -15.44
N GLY A 373 -1.99 36.40 -16.63
CA GLY A 373 -3.11 37.30 -16.96
C GLY A 373 -2.69 38.77 -16.91
N ASP A 374 -3.36 39.57 -16.06
CA ASP A 374 -3.06 41.00 -15.87
C ASP A 374 -2.00 41.25 -14.77
N THR A 375 -1.52 40.22 -14.10
CA THR A 375 -0.49 40.32 -13.05
C THR A 375 0.90 40.52 -13.64
N GLU A 376 1.59 41.58 -13.25
CA GLU A 376 2.99 41.79 -13.60
C GLU A 376 3.91 40.91 -12.74
N PHE A 377 4.96 40.32 -13.33
CA PHE A 377 5.90 39.46 -12.61
C PHE A 377 6.50 40.13 -11.36
N ASP A 378 6.82 41.44 -11.46
CA ASP A 378 7.34 42.24 -10.37
C ASP A 378 6.36 42.49 -9.20
N ASN A 379 5.09 42.11 -9.40
CA ASN A 379 4.04 42.20 -8.41
C ASN A 379 3.79 40.90 -7.66
N LEU A 380 4.52 39.85 -7.96
CA LEU A 380 4.37 38.56 -7.28
C LEU A 380 4.90 38.65 -5.83
N LEU A 381 4.12 38.07 -4.91
CA LEU A 381 4.42 38.09 -3.44
C LEU A 381 4.05 36.73 -2.85
N PHE A 382 4.96 36.14 -2.09
CA PHE A 382 4.66 34.96 -1.29
C PHE A 382 3.94 35.32 0.00
N LEU A 383 2.90 34.55 0.29
CA LEU A 383 2.23 34.51 1.56
C LEU A 383 2.33 33.11 2.16
N TRP A 384 2.39 33.00 3.48
CA TRP A 384 2.10 31.76 4.18
C TRP A 384 0.90 31.95 5.09
N TYR A 385 0.15 30.89 5.31
CA TYR A 385 -0.99 30.90 6.20
C TYR A 385 -0.59 30.41 7.58
N ASP A 386 -0.66 31.28 8.55
CA ASP A 386 -0.45 31.00 9.97
C ASP A 386 -1.75 30.45 10.58
N GLU A 387 -1.82 29.12 10.67
CA GLU A 387 -3.01 28.40 11.17
C GLU A 387 -3.27 28.69 12.66
N GLU A 388 -2.24 28.99 13.46
CA GLU A 388 -2.39 29.26 14.88
C GLU A 388 -3.09 30.60 15.13
N ASN A 389 -2.82 31.59 14.29
CA ASN A 389 -3.34 32.93 14.42
C ASN A 389 -4.43 33.27 13.39
N ASP A 390 -4.81 32.32 12.52
CA ASP A 390 -5.77 32.48 11.43
C ASP A 390 -5.46 33.74 10.58
N ASN A 391 -4.22 33.83 10.10
CA ASN A 391 -3.71 35.03 9.45
C ASN A 391 -2.74 34.70 8.31
N PHE A 392 -2.71 35.59 7.29
CA PHE A 392 -1.72 35.52 6.21
C PHE A 392 -0.50 36.40 6.57
N VAL A 393 0.67 35.82 6.40
CA VAL A 393 1.95 36.49 6.66
C VAL A 393 2.69 36.68 5.34
N GLU A 394 3.11 37.91 5.09
CA GLU A 394 3.93 38.27 3.93
C GLU A 394 5.37 37.81 4.14
N LEU A 395 5.95 37.21 3.11
CA LEU A 395 7.32 36.72 3.14
C LEU A 395 8.25 37.56 2.26
N ASP A 396 9.52 37.63 2.64
CA ASP A 396 10.57 38.31 1.86
C ASP A 396 10.76 37.55 0.53
N THR A 397 10.05 38.00 -0.50
CA THR A 397 9.98 37.34 -1.82
C THR A 397 11.12 37.81 -2.71
N VAL A 398 11.87 36.86 -3.25
CA VAL A 398 12.93 37.09 -4.24
C VAL A 398 12.40 36.78 -5.62
N LEU A 399 12.47 37.75 -6.53
CA LEU A 399 12.02 37.63 -7.91
C LEU A 399 13.24 37.51 -8.84
N ASP A 400 13.27 36.50 -9.67
CA ASP A 400 14.25 36.30 -10.73
C ASP A 400 13.52 36.25 -12.07
N GLU A 401 13.48 37.37 -12.72
CA GLU A 401 12.75 37.55 -13.99
C GLU A 401 13.39 36.78 -15.15
N ASP A 402 14.73 36.68 -15.15
CA ASP A 402 15.49 36.00 -16.20
C ASP A 402 15.20 34.48 -16.20
N ASN A 403 15.10 33.88 -15.01
CA ASN A 403 14.79 32.47 -14.84
C ASN A 403 13.29 32.19 -14.64
N SER A 404 12.45 33.24 -14.61
CA SER A 404 11.02 33.14 -14.30
C SER A 404 10.73 32.40 -13.01
N THR A 405 11.48 32.69 -11.94
CA THR A 405 11.32 32.07 -10.63
C THR A 405 11.01 33.09 -9.55
N VAL A 406 10.20 32.63 -8.59
CA VAL A 406 9.86 33.38 -7.38
C VAL A 406 10.25 32.51 -6.20
N SER A 407 11.07 33.02 -5.28
CA SER A 407 11.55 32.22 -4.16
C SER A 407 11.43 32.94 -2.82
N VAL A 408 11.41 32.12 -1.76
CA VAL A 408 11.34 32.56 -0.38
C VAL A 408 12.13 31.61 0.51
N GLU A 409 12.78 32.14 1.53
CA GLU A 409 13.38 31.34 2.59
C GLU A 409 12.39 31.16 3.75
N THR A 410 12.34 29.95 4.29
CA THR A 410 11.48 29.59 5.42
C THR A 410 12.20 28.70 6.43
N THR A 411 11.76 28.72 7.68
CA THR A 411 12.25 27.85 8.77
C THR A 411 11.21 26.83 9.21
N HIS A 412 10.07 26.76 8.55
CA HIS A 412 8.99 25.82 8.80
C HIS A 412 8.21 25.57 7.52
N PHE A 413 7.52 24.46 7.43
CA PHE A 413 6.59 24.19 6.35
C PHE A 413 5.13 24.34 6.81
N SER A 414 4.29 24.78 5.88
CA SER A 414 2.88 25.08 6.07
C SER A 414 2.21 25.24 4.70
N LYS A 415 1.16 26.06 4.62
CA LYS A 415 0.45 26.42 3.39
C LYS A 415 1.01 27.71 2.81
N TYR A 416 1.49 27.61 1.59
CA TYR A 416 2.10 28.73 0.84
C TYR A 416 1.29 29.06 -0.39
N MET A 417 1.23 30.35 -0.71
CA MET A 417 0.54 30.86 -1.88
C MET A 417 1.25 32.06 -2.48
N LEU A 418 1.06 32.23 -3.76
CA LEU A 418 1.55 33.36 -4.51
C LEU A 418 0.39 34.28 -4.86
N VAL A 419 0.57 35.60 -4.64
CA VAL A 419 -0.47 36.59 -4.94
C VAL A 419 0.10 37.77 -5.73
N ASP A 420 -0.80 38.50 -6.42
CA ASP A 420 -0.52 39.84 -6.90
C ASP A 420 -0.56 40.81 -5.71
N LYS A 421 0.59 41.37 -5.35
CA LYS A 421 0.71 42.27 -4.18
C LYS A 421 -0.15 43.52 -4.29
N VAL A 422 -0.42 44.02 -5.51
CA VAL A 422 -1.23 45.26 -5.70
C VAL A 422 -2.69 44.95 -5.42
N GLU A 423 -3.21 43.81 -5.93
CA GLU A 423 -4.57 43.36 -5.64
C GLU A 423 -4.75 43.03 -4.15
N TRP A 424 -3.80 42.30 -3.57
CA TRP A 424 -3.76 41.94 -2.16
C TRP A 424 -3.84 43.16 -1.24
N PHE A 425 -2.94 44.15 -1.40
CA PHE A 425 -2.95 45.36 -0.57
C PHE A 425 -4.19 46.21 -0.79
N ASN A 426 -4.76 46.27 -1.99
CA ASN A 426 -5.97 47.02 -2.26
C ASN A 426 -7.19 46.42 -1.57
N ALA A 427 -7.27 45.06 -1.47
CA ALA A 427 -8.31 44.38 -0.73
C ALA A 427 -8.19 44.62 0.77
N TRP A 428 -6.97 44.56 1.31
CA TRP A 428 -6.69 44.83 2.73
C TRP A 428 -7.05 46.27 3.16
N LYS A 429 -6.77 47.27 2.34
CA LYS A 429 -7.16 48.65 2.59
C LYS A 429 -8.68 48.85 2.60
N LYS A 430 -9.42 48.09 1.82
CA LYS A 430 -10.90 48.12 1.81
C LYS A 430 -11.52 47.48 3.04
N ALA A 431 -10.91 46.42 3.57
CA ALA A 431 -11.35 45.74 4.78
C ALA A 431 -11.07 46.49 6.08
N SER A 432 -10.12 47.43 6.04
CA SER A 432 -9.71 48.24 7.19
C SER A 432 -10.43 49.59 7.32
N LEU A 433 -11.36 49.90 6.41
CA LEU A 433 -12.23 51.07 6.39
C LEU A 433 -13.69 50.70 6.71
#